data_10c26ca2eef78c50d226c34e519a65a0
#
_entry.id   10c26ca2eef78c50d226c34e519a65a0
#
_cell.length_a   1.000
_cell.length_b   1.000
_cell.length_c   1.000
_cell.angle_alpha   90.00
_cell.angle_beta   90.00
_cell.angle_gamma   90.00
#
_symmetry.space_group_name_H-M   'P 1'
#
loop_
_entity.id
_entity.type
_entity.pdbx_description
1 polymer ?
#
loop_
_entity_poly.entity_id
_entity_poly.type
_entity_poly.pdbx_seq_one_letter_code
_entity_poly.pdbx_strand_id
1 'polypeptide(L)'
;MRILKRFSKTKYGQKSIGFLFYLITKFICFSIRWKCYDEDQKSNIFNNKNQYIFCCWHNRLFLGPHLLPRNRIINALQSSHSDGMITSIAFKYLGMNVILGSSMKGGMQAFRKMVKCIQNGESIAITPDGPKGPKETVKEGVIKLAQIT
;
A
#
# COMPACT_ATOMS: atom_id res chain seq x y z
N MET A 1 -16.18 18.81 17.10
CA MET A 1 -15.44 17.53 17.07
C MET A 1 -16.31 16.28 16.77
N ARG A 2 -17.53 16.12 17.32
CA ARG A 2 -18.43 14.98 17.03
C ARG A 2 -18.92 14.89 15.58
N ILE A 3 -19.20 16.02 14.91
CA ILE A 3 -19.72 16.08 13.53
C ILE A 3 -18.66 15.60 12.53
N LEU A 4 -17.41 16.04 12.66
CA LEU A 4 -16.28 15.58 11.82
C LEU A 4 -16.02 14.06 11.97
N LYS A 5 -16.10 13.54 13.18
CA LYS A 5 -16.01 12.08 13.45
C LYS A 5 -17.15 11.29 12.81
N ARG A 6 -18.36 11.87 12.76
CA ARG A 6 -19.53 11.24 12.12
C ARG A 6 -19.40 11.29 10.58
N PHE A 7 -18.93 12.42 10.05
CA PHE A 7 -18.69 12.60 8.61
C PHE A 7 -17.61 11.64 8.10
N SER A 8 -16.47 11.50 8.81
CA SER A 8 -15.38 10.60 8.41
C SER A 8 -15.76 9.11 8.39
N LYS A 9 -16.90 8.73 8.97
CA LYS A 9 -17.43 7.36 8.91
C LYS A 9 -18.40 7.14 7.75
N THR A 10 -18.86 8.20 7.09
CA THR A 10 -19.72 8.08 5.92
C THR A 10 -18.90 7.74 4.67
N LYS A 11 -19.51 7.05 3.70
CA LYS A 11 -18.88 6.71 2.43
C LYS A 11 -18.38 7.95 1.66
N TYR A 12 -19.15 9.03 1.68
CA TYR A 12 -18.77 10.30 1.05
C TYR A 12 -17.63 10.99 1.81
N GLY A 13 -17.71 11.04 3.13
CA GLY A 13 -16.65 11.61 3.98
C GLY A 13 -15.31 10.89 3.81
N GLN A 14 -15.33 9.57 3.79
CA GLN A 14 -14.11 8.78 3.52
C GLN A 14 -13.54 9.07 2.14
N LYS A 15 -14.40 9.18 1.12
CA LYS A 15 -13.99 9.49 -0.26
C LYS A 15 -13.33 10.87 -0.34
N SER A 16 -13.96 11.89 0.26
CA SER A 16 -13.43 13.27 0.27
C SER A 16 -12.11 13.37 1.04
N ILE A 17 -12.03 12.74 2.22
CA ILE A 17 -10.81 12.75 3.04
C ILE A 17 -9.69 11.97 2.32
N GLY A 18 -9.98 10.82 1.73
CA GLY A 18 -9.01 10.03 0.98
C GLY A 18 -8.49 10.75 -0.27
N PHE A 19 -9.37 11.47 -0.97
CA PHE A 19 -8.97 12.32 -2.10
C PHE A 19 -8.09 13.50 -1.66
N LEU A 20 -8.48 14.18 -0.59
CA LEU A 20 -7.67 15.28 -0.02
C LEU A 20 -6.29 14.77 0.44
N PHE A 21 -6.25 13.61 1.10
CA PHE A 21 -5.00 12.96 1.49
C PHE A 21 -4.11 12.67 0.27
N TYR A 22 -4.69 12.14 -0.81
CA TYR A 22 -3.97 11.95 -2.08
C TYR A 22 -3.40 13.26 -2.63
N LEU A 23 -4.18 14.34 -2.66
CA LEU A 23 -3.70 15.63 -3.17
C LEU A 23 -2.56 16.19 -2.33
N ILE A 24 -2.67 16.14 -1.00
CA ILE A 24 -1.63 16.58 -0.08
C ILE A 24 -0.34 15.79 -0.29
N THR A 25 -0.42 14.46 -0.31
CA THR A 25 0.76 13.62 -0.50
C THR A 25 1.39 13.81 -1.87
N LYS A 26 0.58 13.97 -2.92
CA LYS A 26 1.04 14.28 -4.27
C LYS A 26 1.77 15.62 -4.33
N PHE A 27 1.21 16.67 -3.70
CA PHE A 27 1.84 17.98 -3.63
C PHE A 27 3.19 17.91 -2.89
N ILE A 28 3.25 17.25 -1.74
CA ILE A 28 4.48 17.05 -0.99
C ILE A 28 5.51 16.30 -1.84
N CYS A 29 5.12 15.19 -2.50
CA CYS A 29 6.01 14.44 -3.38
C CYS A 29 6.56 15.29 -4.53
N PHE A 30 5.75 16.19 -5.09
CA PHE A 30 6.19 17.10 -6.14
C PHE A 30 7.19 18.15 -5.62
N SER A 31 7.04 18.60 -4.39
CA SER A 31 7.93 19.62 -3.77
C SER A 31 9.27 19.06 -3.28
N ILE A 32 9.38 17.73 -3.12
CA ILE A 32 10.60 17.06 -2.64
C ILE A 32 11.55 16.77 -3.81
N ARG A 33 12.83 17.04 -3.61
CA ARG A 33 13.89 16.59 -4.52
C ARG A 33 14.30 15.15 -4.16
N TRP A 34 13.82 14.21 -4.96
CA TRP A 34 14.16 12.79 -4.78
C TRP A 34 15.57 12.51 -5.26
N LYS A 35 16.30 11.75 -4.46
CA LYS A 35 17.61 11.20 -4.86
C LYS A 35 17.54 9.67 -4.74
N CYS A 36 17.81 8.98 -5.84
CA CYS A 36 17.98 7.53 -5.83
C CYS A 36 19.47 7.22 -5.66
N TYR A 37 19.79 6.28 -4.80
CA TYR A 37 21.18 5.87 -4.58
C TYR A 37 21.62 4.76 -5.53
N ASP A 38 20.67 3.97 -6.03
CA ASP A 38 20.89 2.84 -6.95
C ASP A 38 19.92 2.97 -8.13
N GLU A 39 20.36 3.76 -9.13
CA GLU A 39 19.56 4.01 -10.35
C GLU A 39 19.50 2.75 -11.24
N ASP A 40 20.51 1.88 -11.21
CA ASP A 40 20.52 0.66 -12.00
C ASP A 40 19.47 -0.32 -11.47
N GLN A 41 19.44 -0.54 -10.17
CA GLN A 41 18.43 -1.38 -9.54
C GLN A 41 17.02 -0.82 -9.74
N LYS A 42 16.83 0.48 -9.60
CA LYS A 42 15.56 1.15 -9.87
C LYS A 42 15.14 0.94 -11.34
N SER A 43 16.04 1.17 -12.28
CA SER A 43 15.79 0.96 -13.71
C SER A 43 15.38 -0.48 -13.98
N ASN A 44 16.09 -1.45 -13.42
CA ASN A 44 15.75 -2.87 -13.55
C ASN A 44 14.33 -3.17 -13.02
N ILE A 45 13.97 -2.67 -11.83
CA ILE A 45 12.65 -2.87 -11.26
C ILE A 45 11.56 -2.22 -12.12
N PHE A 46 11.81 -1.03 -12.67
CA PHE A 46 10.83 -0.29 -13.44
C PHE A 46 10.66 -0.83 -14.87
N ASN A 47 11.70 -1.38 -15.49
CA ASN A 47 11.70 -1.76 -16.89
C ASN A 47 11.40 -3.25 -17.13
N ASN A 48 11.65 -4.13 -16.18
CA ASN A 48 11.34 -5.56 -16.36
C ASN A 48 9.86 -5.88 -16.08
N LYS A 49 9.44 -7.08 -16.46
CA LYS A 49 8.08 -7.59 -16.27
C LYS A 49 7.92 -8.53 -15.06
N ASN A 50 8.97 -8.66 -14.23
CA ASN A 50 8.92 -9.55 -13.07
C ASN A 50 7.93 -9.03 -12.02
N GLN A 51 7.31 -9.94 -11.28
CA GLN A 51 6.48 -9.62 -10.13
C GLN A 51 7.36 -9.27 -8.93
N TYR A 52 6.89 -8.36 -8.09
CA TYR A 52 7.59 -7.94 -6.89
C TYR A 52 6.65 -7.88 -5.69
N ILE A 53 7.21 -8.19 -4.54
CA ILE A 53 6.60 -7.85 -3.25
C ILE A 53 7.31 -6.59 -2.75
N PHE A 54 6.70 -5.44 -2.99
CA PHE A 54 7.19 -4.16 -2.52
C PHE A 54 6.92 -4.01 -1.02
N CYS A 55 7.97 -3.88 -0.25
CA CYS A 55 7.88 -3.71 1.20
C CYS A 55 8.32 -2.30 1.61
N CYS A 56 7.53 -1.66 2.45
CA CYS A 56 7.96 -0.46 3.17
C CYS A 56 7.49 -0.54 4.62
N TRP A 57 8.26 0.06 5.53
CA TRP A 57 7.84 0.14 6.91
C TRP A 57 6.56 0.97 7.07
N HIS A 58 5.72 0.62 8.03
CA HIS A 58 4.44 1.30 8.24
C HIS A 58 4.61 2.81 8.49
N ASN A 59 5.69 3.21 9.16
CA ASN A 59 6.03 4.62 9.39
C ASN A 59 6.49 5.38 8.11
N ARG A 60 6.72 4.69 6.99
CA ARG A 60 7.08 5.27 5.67
C ARG A 60 5.91 5.26 4.68
N LEU A 61 4.75 4.80 5.10
CA LEU A 61 3.58 4.62 4.23
C LEU A 61 3.04 5.92 3.64
N PHE A 62 3.37 7.08 4.23
CA PHE A 62 2.88 8.37 3.78
C PHE A 62 3.34 8.73 2.35
N LEU A 63 4.61 8.52 2.03
CA LEU A 63 5.20 8.83 0.73
C LEU A 63 5.59 7.59 -0.10
N GLY A 64 5.84 6.46 0.55
CA GLY A 64 6.27 5.22 -0.09
C GLY A 64 5.45 4.82 -1.33
N PRO A 65 4.11 4.86 -1.30
CA PRO A 65 3.28 4.52 -2.44
C PRO A 65 3.49 5.38 -3.69
N HIS A 66 4.00 6.61 -3.53
CA HIS A 66 4.31 7.50 -4.66
C HIS A 66 5.58 7.07 -5.43
N LEU A 67 6.44 6.29 -4.80
CA LEU A 67 7.70 5.80 -5.38
C LEU A 67 7.53 4.51 -6.19
N LEU A 68 6.37 3.87 -6.11
CA LEU A 68 6.11 2.62 -6.81
C LEU A 68 5.91 2.84 -8.32
N PRO A 69 6.36 1.89 -9.17
CA PRO A 69 6.20 1.98 -10.62
C PRO A 69 4.72 1.99 -11.03
N ARG A 70 4.38 2.80 -12.05
CA ARG A 70 3.01 2.95 -12.56
C ARG A 70 2.70 2.09 -13.78
N ASN A 71 3.69 1.44 -14.34
CA ASN A 71 3.60 0.62 -15.54
C ASN A 71 3.23 -0.84 -15.25
N ARG A 72 2.81 -1.16 -14.04
CA ARG A 72 2.38 -2.50 -13.62
C ARG A 72 1.21 -2.46 -12.65
N ILE A 73 0.49 -3.56 -12.56
CA ILE A 73 -0.60 -3.72 -11.59
C ILE A 73 0.01 -4.00 -10.21
N ILE A 74 -0.29 -3.14 -9.25
CA ILE A 74 0.15 -3.27 -7.86
C ILE A 74 -1.08 -3.37 -6.96
N ASN A 75 -1.12 -4.40 -6.14
CA ASN A 75 -2.18 -4.68 -5.17
C ASN A 75 -1.67 -4.38 -3.76
N ALA A 76 -2.17 -3.32 -3.13
CA ALA A 76 -1.76 -2.91 -1.80
C ALA A 76 -2.61 -3.59 -0.72
N LEU A 77 -1.96 -4.24 0.25
CA LEU A 77 -2.64 -4.78 1.42
C LEU A 77 -3.02 -3.65 2.37
N GLN A 78 -4.30 -3.52 2.69
CA GLN A 78 -4.83 -2.48 3.57
C GLN A 78 -5.76 -3.05 4.63
N SER A 79 -5.79 -2.40 5.79
CA SER A 79 -6.72 -2.74 6.86
C SER A 79 -8.16 -2.40 6.47
N SER A 80 -9.11 -3.23 6.90
CA SER A 80 -10.55 -2.97 6.76
C SER A 80 -11.13 -1.96 7.76
N HIS A 81 -10.30 -1.41 8.68
CA HIS A 81 -10.72 -0.34 9.60
C HIS A 81 -10.87 1.00 8.87
N SER A 82 -11.56 1.97 9.50
CA SER A 82 -11.87 3.28 8.91
C SER A 82 -10.65 4.00 8.32
N ASP A 83 -9.52 3.97 9.01
CA ASP A 83 -8.30 4.65 8.57
C ASP A 83 -7.68 3.94 7.36
N GLY A 84 -7.70 2.60 7.33
CA GLY A 84 -7.31 1.80 6.17
C GLY A 84 -8.23 2.03 4.96
N MET A 85 -9.52 2.33 5.18
CA MET A 85 -10.44 2.69 4.09
C MET A 85 -10.09 4.04 3.46
N ILE A 86 -9.71 5.04 4.26
CA ILE A 86 -9.29 6.36 3.77
C ILE A 86 -8.00 6.23 2.92
N THR A 87 -7.00 5.53 3.43
CA THR A 87 -5.74 5.29 2.70
C THR A 87 -5.96 4.43 1.45
N SER A 88 -6.89 3.46 1.50
CA SER A 88 -7.29 2.67 0.33
C SER A 88 -7.84 3.53 -0.81
N ILE A 89 -8.58 4.58 -0.49
CA ILE A 89 -9.08 5.52 -1.50
C ILE A 89 -7.93 6.30 -2.13
N ALA A 90 -6.98 6.80 -1.33
CA ALA A 90 -5.80 7.48 -1.85
C ALA A 90 -4.96 6.55 -2.76
N PHE A 91 -4.80 5.27 -2.39
CA PHE A 91 -4.08 4.30 -3.21
C PHE A 91 -4.75 4.04 -4.56
N LYS A 92 -6.09 4.01 -4.61
CA LYS A 92 -6.84 3.93 -5.87
C LYS A 92 -6.57 5.13 -6.78
N TYR A 93 -6.49 6.34 -6.23
CA TYR A 93 -6.10 7.53 -7.01
C TYR A 93 -4.63 7.48 -7.48
N LEU A 94 -3.80 6.72 -6.81
CA LEU A 94 -2.43 6.41 -7.24
C LEU A 94 -2.37 5.27 -8.27
N GLY A 95 -3.51 4.71 -8.71
CA GLY A 95 -3.57 3.63 -9.70
C GLY A 95 -3.29 2.24 -9.14
N MET A 96 -3.36 2.06 -7.81
CA MET A 96 -3.19 0.75 -7.18
C MET A 96 -4.53 0.08 -6.92
N ASN A 97 -4.56 -1.24 -7.01
CA ASN A 97 -5.64 -2.05 -6.47
C ASN A 97 -5.47 -2.20 -4.95
N VAL A 98 -6.54 -2.58 -4.26
CA VAL A 98 -6.53 -2.74 -2.81
C VAL A 98 -7.07 -4.11 -2.42
N ILE A 99 -6.29 -4.83 -1.63
CA ILE A 99 -6.70 -6.06 -0.95
C ILE A 99 -6.99 -5.71 0.51
N LEU A 100 -8.24 -5.88 0.93
CA LEU A 100 -8.62 -5.61 2.32
C LEU A 100 -8.38 -6.83 3.20
N GLY A 101 -7.67 -6.63 4.29
CA GLY A 101 -7.39 -7.65 5.31
C GLY A 101 -6.29 -7.22 6.25
N SER A 102 -6.21 -7.93 7.37
CA SER A 102 -5.15 -7.74 8.36
C SER A 102 -4.90 -9.05 9.10
N SER A 103 -3.79 -9.15 9.83
CA SER A 103 -3.50 -10.31 10.69
C SER A 103 -4.61 -10.62 11.71
N MET A 104 -5.44 -9.62 12.03
CA MET A 104 -6.54 -9.75 13.00
C MET A 104 -7.88 -10.09 12.35
N LYS A 105 -8.12 -9.65 11.12
CA LYS A 105 -9.42 -9.85 10.44
C LYS A 105 -9.21 -10.06 8.93
N GLY A 106 -9.65 -11.22 8.46
CA GLY A 106 -9.59 -11.55 7.03
C GLY A 106 -8.18 -11.82 6.50
N GLY A 107 -7.19 -12.05 7.36
CA GLY A 107 -5.79 -12.24 6.98
C GLY A 107 -5.57 -13.40 6.02
N MET A 108 -6.17 -14.56 6.28
CA MET A 108 -6.06 -15.74 5.41
C MET A 108 -6.67 -15.50 4.03
N GLN A 109 -7.83 -14.82 3.96
CA GLN A 109 -8.45 -14.50 2.67
C GLN A 109 -7.61 -13.49 1.89
N ALA A 110 -7.07 -12.47 2.57
CA ALA A 110 -6.17 -11.50 1.95
C ALA A 110 -4.87 -12.18 1.46
N PHE A 111 -4.31 -13.11 2.24
CA PHE A 111 -3.14 -13.88 1.87
C PHE A 111 -3.38 -14.70 0.59
N ARG A 112 -4.48 -15.45 0.52
CA ARG A 112 -4.85 -16.20 -0.69
C ARG A 112 -5.04 -15.30 -1.91
N LYS A 113 -5.60 -14.10 -1.72
CA LYS A 113 -5.73 -13.11 -2.81
C LYS A 113 -4.37 -12.62 -3.27
N MET A 114 -3.44 -12.32 -2.36
CA MET A 114 -2.08 -11.90 -2.71
C MET A 114 -1.35 -12.96 -3.52
N VAL A 115 -1.41 -14.24 -3.10
CA VAL A 115 -0.85 -15.37 -3.84
C VAL A 115 -1.41 -15.40 -5.26
N LYS A 116 -2.74 -15.33 -5.41
CA LYS A 116 -3.39 -15.33 -6.72
C LYS A 116 -2.98 -14.14 -7.60
N CYS A 117 -2.82 -12.94 -7.02
CA CYS A 117 -2.35 -11.78 -7.76
C CYS A 117 -0.94 -12.00 -8.32
N ILE A 118 0.00 -12.53 -7.51
CA ILE A 118 1.36 -12.80 -7.97
C ILE A 118 1.36 -13.89 -9.07
N GLN A 119 0.58 -14.96 -8.90
CA GLN A 119 0.42 -16.00 -9.93
C GLN A 119 -0.14 -15.47 -11.26
N ASN A 120 -0.93 -14.39 -11.20
CA ASN A 120 -1.45 -13.70 -12.38
C ASN A 120 -0.46 -12.66 -12.99
N GLY A 121 0.76 -12.57 -12.50
CA GLY A 121 1.75 -11.59 -13.00
C GLY A 121 1.65 -10.20 -12.38
N GLU A 122 0.88 -10.04 -11.30
CA GLU A 122 0.70 -8.76 -10.61
C GLU A 122 1.66 -8.64 -9.41
N SER A 123 1.97 -7.41 -9.01
CA SER A 123 2.82 -7.13 -7.85
C SER A 123 2.01 -6.81 -6.61
N ILE A 124 2.63 -7.00 -5.45
CA ILE A 124 2.03 -6.72 -4.13
C ILE A 124 2.79 -5.58 -3.46
N ALA A 125 2.08 -4.70 -2.75
CA ALA A 125 2.66 -3.72 -1.82
C ALA A 125 2.16 -4.00 -0.41
N ILE A 126 3.08 -4.16 0.54
CA ILE A 126 2.78 -4.55 1.92
C ILE A 126 3.67 -3.82 2.92
N THR A 127 3.14 -3.51 4.11
CA THR A 127 3.93 -3.08 5.27
C THR A 127 4.21 -4.30 6.16
N PRO A 128 5.46 -4.81 6.16
CA PRO A 128 5.76 -6.09 6.80
C PRO A 128 5.63 -6.06 8.33
N ASP A 129 5.82 -4.90 8.96
CA ASP A 129 5.62 -4.69 10.40
C ASP A 129 4.15 -4.51 10.81
N GLY A 130 3.31 -4.04 9.87
CA GLY A 130 1.89 -3.78 10.10
C GLY A 130 1.63 -2.66 11.12
N PRO A 131 0.34 -2.26 11.29
CA PRO A 131 -0.02 -1.08 12.08
C PRO A 131 0.19 -1.24 13.60
N LYS A 132 0.27 -2.46 14.09
CA LYS A 132 0.45 -2.75 15.53
C LYS A 132 1.90 -3.01 15.93
N GLY A 133 2.81 -3.06 14.96
CA GLY A 133 4.22 -3.31 15.21
C GLY A 133 4.53 -4.73 15.72
N PRO A 134 5.68 -4.94 16.34
CA PRO A 134 6.75 -3.97 16.60
C PRO A 134 7.25 -3.26 15.35
N LYS A 135 7.64 -1.97 15.50
CA LYS A 135 8.16 -1.18 14.36
C LYS A 135 9.38 -1.88 13.75
N GLU A 136 9.45 -1.83 12.42
CA GLU A 136 10.60 -2.32 11.66
C GLU A 136 10.93 -3.80 11.94
N THR A 137 9.91 -4.58 12.28
CA THR A 137 10.00 -6.04 12.50
C THR A 137 9.17 -6.76 11.45
N VAL A 138 9.82 -7.61 10.66
CA VAL A 138 9.15 -8.36 9.60
C VAL A 138 8.29 -9.48 10.18
N LYS A 139 7.00 -9.49 9.85
CA LYS A 139 6.07 -10.58 10.23
C LYS A 139 6.18 -11.74 9.25
N GLU A 140 5.97 -12.95 9.76
CA GLU A 140 6.05 -14.19 8.98
C GLU A 140 5.21 -14.18 7.68
N GLY A 141 4.10 -13.46 7.65
CA GLY A 141 3.19 -13.46 6.51
C GLY A 141 3.82 -13.02 5.20
N VAL A 142 4.73 -12.03 5.23
CA VAL A 142 5.41 -11.59 4.01
C VAL A 142 6.49 -12.58 3.57
N ILE A 143 7.18 -13.21 4.53
CA ILE A 143 8.19 -14.24 4.25
C ILE A 143 7.51 -15.47 3.62
N LYS A 144 6.41 -15.95 4.23
CA LYS A 144 5.61 -17.05 3.67
C LYS A 144 5.07 -16.73 2.28
N LEU A 145 4.64 -15.49 2.04
CA LEU A 145 4.21 -15.07 0.71
C LEU A 145 5.35 -15.20 -0.31
N ALA A 146 6.54 -14.71 0.03
CA ALA A 146 7.71 -14.79 -0.86
C ALA A 146 8.23 -16.22 -1.09
N GLN A 147 8.00 -17.14 -0.14
CA GLN A 147 8.43 -18.55 -0.27
C GLN A 147 7.55 -19.36 -1.20
N ILE A 148 6.28 -19.01 -1.35
CA ILE A 148 5.29 -19.82 -2.10
C ILE A 148 4.93 -19.20 -3.45
N THR A 149 5.52 -18.08 -3.79
CA THR A 149 5.30 -17.34 -5.06
C THR A 149 6.57 -17.15 -5.83
#